data_f217d4a883fc463631dea9a2c3f46e9c
#
_entry.id   f217d4a883fc463631dea9a2c3f46e9c
#
_cell.length_a   1.000
_cell.length_b   1.000
_cell.length_c   1.000
_cell.angle_alpha   90.00
_cell.angle_beta   90.00
_cell.angle_gamma   90.00
#
_symmetry.space_group_name_H-M   'P 1'
#
loop_
_entity.id
_entity.type
_entity.pdbx_description
1 polymer ?
#
loop_
_entity_poly.entity_id
_entity_poly.type
_entity_poly.pdbx_seq_one_letter_code
_entity_poly.pdbx_strand_id
1 'polypeptide(L)'
;ASFKKGNNLFSSTFSGIEFTFDHYITLFTDTPYMQWYLNTFILATANMLISLIVVTMTAYVFSRYRFRGKRNTLMSILVLQMFPAFLSMTAIYILLSKANLIDTYTGLLLVYVTGSLPFMTWLVKGYFDAIPTSLDEAAKIDGAGHLTIFIQIILPLAKPILVFVGLVSFTGPWMDFILPTLVLRSEDKMTLAIGIFSWIASNSAENYTLFAAGALLVAVPITLLFVFTQKHITTGLVSGAVKE
;
A
#
# COMPACT_ATOMS: atom_id res chain seq x y z
N ALA A 1 -26.39 -0.96 7.15
CA ALA A 1 -26.73 0.08 6.19
C ALA A 1 -26.75 -0.48 4.76
N SER A 2 -25.70 -1.14 4.28
CA SER A 2 -25.54 -1.59 2.88
C SER A 2 -26.60 -2.58 2.38
N PHE A 3 -27.24 -3.35 3.25
CA PHE A 3 -28.31 -4.32 2.93
C PHE A 3 -29.71 -3.84 3.32
N LYS A 4 -29.85 -2.61 3.79
CA LYS A 4 -31.13 -2.08 4.22
C LYS A 4 -31.84 -1.41 3.04
N LYS A 5 -33.12 -1.76 2.80
CA LYS A 5 -33.96 -1.09 1.80
C LYS A 5 -34.23 0.37 2.20
N GLY A 6 -34.03 1.28 1.25
CA GLY A 6 -34.20 2.73 1.43
C GLY A 6 -32.96 3.44 1.95
N ASN A 7 -32.97 4.77 1.83
CA ASN A 7 -31.79 5.63 1.99
C ASN A 7 -31.66 6.22 3.41
N ASN A 8 -32.58 5.94 4.31
CA ASN A 8 -32.61 6.52 5.66
C ASN A 8 -31.69 5.75 6.64
N LEU A 9 -30.59 6.34 7.02
CA LEU A 9 -29.68 5.83 8.06
C LEU A 9 -30.33 5.79 9.45
N PHE A 10 -31.27 6.67 9.71
CA PHE A 10 -31.80 6.96 11.04
C PHE A 10 -33.21 6.35 11.34
N SER A 11 -33.71 5.43 10.54
CA SER A 11 -34.90 4.71 10.95
C SER A 11 -34.61 3.80 12.14
N SER A 12 -34.98 4.25 13.32
CA SER A 12 -34.65 3.71 14.63
C SER A 12 -35.37 2.41 15.01
N THR A 13 -36.04 1.75 14.09
CA THR A 13 -36.84 0.57 14.44
C THR A 13 -36.19 -0.67 13.81
N PHE A 14 -35.65 -1.55 14.64
CA PHE A 14 -35.15 -2.88 14.26
C PHE A 14 -36.26 -3.82 13.75
N SER A 15 -37.54 -3.46 13.95
CA SER A 15 -38.70 -4.19 13.46
C SER A 15 -39.09 -3.71 12.07
N GLY A 16 -38.85 -4.57 11.05
CA GLY A 16 -39.24 -4.30 9.67
C GLY A 16 -38.11 -3.94 8.72
N ILE A 17 -36.88 -4.37 9.00
CA ILE A 17 -35.76 -4.22 8.05
C ILE A 17 -35.97 -5.17 6.88
N GLU A 18 -36.37 -4.62 5.74
CA GLU A 18 -36.30 -5.38 4.47
C GLU A 18 -34.88 -5.35 3.98
N PHE A 19 -34.32 -6.55 3.75
CA PHE A 19 -33.00 -6.71 3.15
C PHE A 19 -33.10 -6.58 1.64
N THR A 20 -32.16 -5.84 1.04
CA THR A 20 -32.07 -5.69 -0.41
C THR A 20 -30.61 -5.72 -0.87
N PHE A 21 -30.41 -6.14 -2.10
CA PHE A 21 -29.14 -6.03 -2.83
C PHE A 21 -29.17 -4.90 -3.86
N ASP A 22 -30.23 -4.11 -3.93
CA ASP A 22 -30.42 -3.05 -4.94
C ASP A 22 -29.27 -2.05 -4.93
N HIS A 23 -28.72 -1.70 -3.76
CA HIS A 23 -27.56 -0.80 -3.65
C HIS A 23 -26.32 -1.35 -4.35
N TYR A 24 -26.12 -2.66 -4.33
CA TYR A 24 -24.99 -3.30 -5.05
C TYR A 24 -25.26 -3.33 -6.56
N ILE A 25 -26.50 -3.55 -6.99
CA ILE A 25 -26.87 -3.49 -8.41
C ILE A 25 -26.63 -2.07 -8.91
N THR A 26 -27.21 -1.06 -8.28
CA THR A 26 -27.03 0.36 -8.60
C THR A 26 -25.54 0.75 -8.61
N LEU A 27 -24.76 0.24 -7.65
CA LEU A 27 -23.32 0.50 -7.56
C LEU A 27 -22.58 0.10 -8.85
N PHE A 28 -22.93 -1.06 -9.42
CA PHE A 28 -22.26 -1.58 -10.60
C PHE A 28 -22.88 -1.14 -11.93
N THR A 29 -24.18 -0.78 -11.95
CA THR A 29 -24.88 -0.40 -13.19
C THR A 29 -24.90 1.11 -13.43
N ASP A 30 -25.10 1.90 -12.35
CA ASP A 30 -25.43 3.31 -12.46
C ASP A 30 -24.33 4.24 -11.96
N THR A 31 -23.20 3.66 -11.51
CA THR A 31 -22.07 4.46 -11.03
C THR A 31 -20.74 4.01 -11.65
N PRO A 32 -19.72 4.86 -11.69
CA PRO A 32 -18.38 4.49 -12.18
C PRO A 32 -17.57 3.68 -11.16
N TYR A 33 -18.23 3.03 -10.18
CA TYR A 33 -17.56 2.29 -9.11
C TYR A 33 -16.55 1.26 -9.58
N MET A 34 -16.92 0.46 -10.59
CA MET A 34 -16.03 -0.57 -11.13
C MET A 34 -14.75 0.03 -11.73
N GLN A 35 -14.86 1.18 -12.38
CA GLN A 35 -13.70 1.90 -12.91
C GLN A 35 -12.78 2.38 -11.79
N TRP A 36 -13.33 3.01 -10.75
CA TRP A 36 -12.56 3.45 -9.58
C TRP A 36 -11.90 2.27 -8.85
N TYR A 37 -12.61 1.16 -8.76
CA TYR A 37 -12.10 -0.07 -8.16
C TYR A 37 -10.90 -0.61 -8.95
N LEU A 38 -11.03 -0.72 -10.28
CA LEU A 38 -9.95 -1.17 -11.16
C LEU A 38 -8.75 -0.21 -11.15
N ASN A 39 -9.01 1.10 -11.17
CA ASN A 39 -7.96 2.12 -11.04
C ASN A 39 -7.15 1.92 -9.76
N THR A 40 -7.85 1.76 -8.63
CA THR A 40 -7.19 1.53 -7.34
C THR A 40 -6.45 0.20 -7.30
N PHE A 41 -7.03 -0.87 -7.84
CA PHE A 41 -6.40 -2.18 -7.88
C PHE A 41 -5.11 -2.18 -8.71
N ILE A 42 -5.12 -1.54 -9.88
CA ILE A 42 -3.94 -1.40 -10.75
C ILE A 42 -2.86 -0.57 -10.03
N LEU A 43 -3.26 0.57 -9.46
CA LEU A 43 -2.36 1.46 -8.72
C LEU A 43 -1.74 0.74 -7.50
N ALA A 44 -2.55 0.04 -6.71
CA ALA A 44 -2.10 -0.71 -5.55
C ALA A 44 -1.14 -1.85 -5.90
N THR A 45 -1.46 -2.58 -6.98
CA THR A 45 -0.61 -3.66 -7.48
C THR A 45 0.72 -3.12 -8.01
N ALA A 46 0.69 -2.04 -8.78
CA ALA A 46 1.91 -1.39 -9.28
C ALA A 46 2.77 -0.85 -8.13
N ASN A 47 2.14 -0.19 -7.14
CA ASN A 47 2.84 0.29 -5.95
C ASN A 47 3.50 -0.85 -5.17
N MET A 48 2.79 -1.95 -4.96
CA MET A 48 3.32 -3.14 -4.29
C MET A 48 4.54 -3.70 -5.02
N LEU A 49 4.45 -3.92 -6.32
CA LEU A 49 5.53 -4.52 -7.11
C LEU A 49 6.77 -3.63 -7.17
N ILE A 50 6.59 -2.33 -7.44
CA ILE A 50 7.70 -1.38 -7.51
C ILE A 50 8.35 -1.22 -6.14
N SER A 51 7.54 -1.07 -5.08
CA SER A 51 8.04 -0.97 -3.70
C SER A 51 8.82 -2.20 -3.28
N LEU A 52 8.34 -3.41 -3.58
CA LEU A 52 9.06 -4.64 -3.29
C LEU A 52 10.44 -4.65 -3.96
N ILE A 53 10.53 -4.31 -5.24
CA ILE A 53 11.79 -4.27 -5.97
C ILE A 53 12.75 -3.23 -5.37
N VAL A 54 12.29 -1.98 -5.25
CA VAL A 54 13.14 -0.86 -4.82
C VAL A 54 13.59 -1.02 -3.37
N VAL A 55 12.66 -1.36 -2.48
CA VAL A 55 12.95 -1.55 -1.05
C VAL A 55 13.92 -2.71 -0.83
N THR A 56 13.70 -3.86 -1.47
CA THR A 56 14.55 -5.04 -1.25
C THR A 56 15.96 -4.85 -1.79
N MET A 57 16.08 -4.27 -2.99
CA MET A 57 17.40 -3.95 -3.57
C MET A 57 18.15 -2.94 -2.71
N THR A 58 17.47 -1.87 -2.27
CA THR A 58 18.06 -0.85 -1.40
C THR A 58 18.47 -1.45 -0.06
N ALA A 59 17.61 -2.23 0.58
CA ALA A 59 17.88 -2.90 1.84
C ALA A 59 19.07 -3.89 1.72
N TYR A 60 19.17 -4.62 0.61
CA TYR A 60 20.26 -5.54 0.35
C TYR A 60 21.61 -4.81 0.27
N VAL A 61 21.67 -3.70 -0.47
CA VAL A 61 22.87 -2.86 -0.55
C VAL A 61 23.25 -2.34 0.84
N PHE A 62 22.28 -1.79 1.58
CA PHE A 62 22.50 -1.31 2.94
C PHE A 62 22.78 -2.44 3.96
N SER A 63 22.47 -3.67 3.70
CA SER A 63 22.81 -4.79 4.57
C SER A 63 24.21 -5.32 4.26
N ARG A 64 24.44 -5.73 3.03
CA ARG A 64 25.60 -6.55 2.63
C ARG A 64 26.83 -5.76 2.18
N TYR A 65 26.66 -4.52 1.69
CA TYR A 65 27.80 -3.74 1.20
C TYR A 65 28.34 -2.79 2.26
N ARG A 66 29.67 -2.59 2.22
CA ARG A 66 30.38 -1.60 3.03
C ARG A 66 30.76 -0.42 2.13
N PHE A 67 30.25 0.76 2.42
CA PHE A 67 30.60 1.99 1.70
C PHE A 67 30.63 3.20 2.66
N ARG A 68 31.38 4.23 2.26
CA ARG A 68 31.52 5.47 3.04
C ARG A 68 30.15 6.18 3.07
N GLY A 69 29.74 6.63 4.25
CA GLY A 69 28.48 7.35 4.43
C GLY A 69 27.24 6.47 4.69
N LYS A 70 27.33 5.14 4.64
CA LYS A 70 26.21 4.20 4.88
C LYS A 70 25.38 4.57 6.12
N ARG A 71 26.04 4.77 7.27
CA ARG A 71 25.37 5.12 8.52
C ARG A 71 24.68 6.49 8.42
N ASN A 72 25.37 7.49 7.87
CA ASN A 72 24.82 8.85 7.77
C ASN A 72 23.62 8.88 6.83
N THR A 73 23.69 8.20 5.68
CA THR A 73 22.54 8.09 4.75
C THR A 73 21.34 7.44 5.43
N LEU A 74 21.51 6.31 6.14
CA LEU A 74 20.43 5.67 6.86
C LEU A 74 19.82 6.57 7.94
N MET A 75 20.67 7.29 8.70
CA MET A 75 20.20 8.24 9.70
C MET A 75 19.46 9.43 9.07
N SER A 76 20.00 10.01 8.00
CA SER A 76 19.35 11.12 7.28
C SER A 76 17.96 10.73 6.75
N ILE A 77 17.84 9.53 6.18
CA ILE A 77 16.57 8.99 5.69
C ILE A 77 15.54 8.90 6.82
N LEU A 78 15.93 8.44 8.02
CA LEU A 78 15.02 8.38 9.17
C LEU A 78 14.64 9.78 9.69
N VAL A 79 15.61 10.69 9.78
CA VAL A 79 15.34 12.07 10.22
C VAL A 79 14.37 12.77 9.28
N LEU A 80 14.50 12.56 7.97
CA LEU A 80 13.57 13.12 6.99
C LEU A 80 12.12 12.63 7.19
N GLN A 81 11.93 11.41 7.69
CA GLN A 81 10.59 10.88 8.00
C GLN A 81 9.94 11.50 9.25
N MET A 82 10.72 12.17 10.11
CA MET A 82 10.15 12.90 11.24
C MET A 82 9.40 14.16 10.79
N PHE A 83 9.62 14.60 9.53
CA PHE A 83 8.89 15.73 8.99
C PHE A 83 7.45 15.32 8.68
N PRO A 84 6.43 16.07 9.17
CA PRO A 84 5.03 15.70 8.95
C PRO A 84 4.70 15.63 7.45
N ALA A 85 4.27 14.46 6.97
CA ALA A 85 3.98 14.23 5.56
C ALA A 85 2.94 15.23 5.01
N PHE A 86 1.98 15.64 5.82
CA PHE A 86 0.95 16.58 5.43
C PHE A 86 1.53 17.96 5.04
N LEU A 87 2.57 18.43 5.72
CA LEU A 87 3.21 19.71 5.40
C LEU A 87 3.98 19.68 4.08
N SER A 88 4.41 18.50 3.64
CA SER A 88 5.14 18.35 2.37
C SER A 88 4.23 18.29 1.14
N MET A 89 2.91 18.18 1.31
CA MET A 89 1.97 18.02 0.18
C MET A 89 2.01 19.16 -0.82
N THR A 90 2.12 20.41 -0.34
CA THR A 90 2.24 21.56 -1.23
C THR A 90 3.51 21.50 -2.09
N ALA A 91 4.63 21.12 -1.48
CA ALA A 91 5.90 20.97 -2.19
C ALA A 91 5.83 19.82 -3.21
N ILE A 92 5.23 18.69 -2.82
CA ILE A 92 5.00 17.53 -3.70
C ILE A 92 4.15 17.97 -4.91
N TYR A 93 3.06 18.68 -4.68
CA TYR A 93 2.22 19.21 -5.77
C TYR A 93 2.99 20.10 -6.74
N ILE A 94 3.79 21.04 -6.22
CA ILE A 94 4.60 21.93 -7.06
C ILE A 94 5.63 21.13 -7.89
N LEU A 95 6.28 20.14 -7.28
CA LEU A 95 7.24 19.27 -7.97
C LEU A 95 6.58 18.46 -9.09
N LEU A 96 5.45 17.82 -8.79
CA LEU A 96 4.69 17.05 -9.79
C LEU A 96 4.16 17.93 -10.91
N SER A 97 3.70 19.14 -10.59
CA SER A 97 3.24 20.13 -11.57
C SER A 97 4.37 20.55 -12.53
N LYS A 98 5.55 20.86 -11.99
CA LYS A 98 6.72 21.20 -12.80
C LYS A 98 7.22 20.03 -13.66
N ALA A 99 7.03 18.81 -13.20
CA ALA A 99 7.39 17.60 -13.93
C ALA A 99 6.31 17.14 -14.94
N ASN A 100 5.17 17.86 -15.05
CA ASN A 100 4.00 17.45 -15.84
C ASN A 100 3.44 16.07 -15.43
N LEU A 101 3.48 15.77 -14.14
CA LEU A 101 3.01 14.50 -13.55
C LEU A 101 1.69 14.63 -12.79
N ILE A 102 1.09 15.84 -12.76
CA ILE A 102 -0.28 16.01 -12.26
C ILE A 102 -1.24 15.27 -13.18
N ASP A 103 -2.27 14.71 -12.61
CA ASP A 103 -3.28 13.88 -13.26
C ASP A 103 -2.71 12.64 -13.95
N THR A 104 -1.68 12.04 -13.33
CA THR A 104 -1.08 10.78 -13.80
C THR A 104 -0.90 9.78 -12.67
N TYR A 105 -1.12 8.49 -12.96
CA TYR A 105 -0.79 7.41 -12.02
C TYR A 105 0.72 7.32 -11.75
N THR A 106 1.55 7.67 -12.72
CA THR A 106 3.01 7.70 -12.55
C THR A 106 3.42 8.70 -11.46
N GLY A 107 2.84 9.90 -11.47
CA GLY A 107 3.09 10.90 -10.42
C GLY A 107 2.71 10.39 -9.04
N LEU A 108 1.53 9.77 -8.93
CA LEU A 108 1.03 9.21 -7.67
C LEU A 108 1.90 8.04 -7.18
N LEU A 109 2.28 7.11 -8.07
CA LEU A 109 3.18 5.98 -7.77
C LEU A 109 4.56 6.43 -7.27
N LEU A 110 5.15 7.45 -7.92
CA LEU A 110 6.42 8.01 -7.48
C LEU A 110 6.35 8.50 -6.03
N VAL A 111 5.28 9.19 -5.67
CA VAL A 111 5.11 9.69 -4.29
C VAL A 111 4.90 8.54 -3.32
N TYR A 112 4.08 7.54 -3.65
CA TYR A 112 3.85 6.39 -2.78
C TYR A 112 5.13 5.58 -2.53
N VAL A 113 5.84 5.23 -3.60
CA VAL A 113 7.07 4.44 -3.49
C VAL A 113 8.13 5.21 -2.70
N THR A 114 8.38 6.48 -3.06
CA THR A 114 9.42 7.29 -2.38
C THR A 114 9.07 7.59 -0.93
N GLY A 115 7.79 7.81 -0.63
CA GLY A 115 7.32 8.09 0.73
C GLY A 115 7.45 6.88 1.68
N SER A 116 7.24 5.66 1.17
CA SER A 116 7.36 4.44 1.98
C SER A 116 8.79 3.91 2.09
N LEU A 117 9.65 4.25 1.13
CA LEU A 117 10.98 3.69 0.93
C LEU A 117 11.89 3.79 2.17
N PRO A 118 11.97 4.92 2.89
CA PRO A 118 12.84 5.07 4.05
C PRO A 118 12.55 4.07 5.16
N PHE A 119 11.30 4.02 5.61
CA PHE A 119 10.89 3.14 6.71
C PHE A 119 10.98 1.66 6.31
N MET A 120 10.47 1.32 5.12
CA MET A 120 10.50 -0.05 4.63
C MET A 120 11.92 -0.56 4.40
N THR A 121 12.82 0.29 3.90
CA THR A 121 14.24 -0.07 3.74
C THR A 121 14.88 -0.39 5.08
N TRP A 122 14.61 0.40 6.10
CA TRP A 122 15.13 0.17 7.44
C TRP A 122 14.65 -1.16 8.02
N LEU A 123 13.35 -1.42 7.88
CA LEU A 123 12.73 -2.64 8.37
C LEU A 123 13.29 -3.89 7.68
N VAL A 124 13.33 -3.88 6.35
CA VAL A 124 13.84 -5.00 5.54
C VAL A 124 15.34 -5.19 5.75
N LYS A 125 16.11 -4.10 5.85
CA LYS A 125 17.53 -4.17 6.18
C LYS A 125 17.76 -4.84 7.54
N GLY A 126 17.00 -4.47 8.57
CA GLY A 126 17.10 -5.11 9.87
C GLY A 126 16.86 -6.63 9.80
N TYR A 127 15.92 -7.06 8.98
CA TYR A 127 15.67 -8.48 8.73
C TYR A 127 16.84 -9.15 7.98
N PHE A 128 17.37 -8.51 6.94
CA PHE A 128 18.52 -9.02 6.19
C PHE A 128 19.79 -9.13 7.04
N ASP A 129 20.00 -8.19 7.97
CA ASP A 129 21.13 -8.21 8.89
C ASP A 129 21.08 -9.41 9.86
N ALA A 130 19.88 -9.92 10.15
CA ALA A 130 19.70 -11.11 10.98
C ALA A 130 20.02 -12.42 10.24
N ILE A 131 20.10 -12.42 8.91
CA ILE A 131 20.49 -13.57 8.10
C ILE A 131 22.03 -13.70 8.16
N PRO A 132 22.58 -14.87 8.59
CA PRO A 132 24.01 -15.06 8.72
C PRO A 132 24.79 -14.82 7.42
N THR A 133 25.85 -14.02 7.48
CA THR A 133 26.70 -13.73 6.32
C THR A 133 27.49 -14.93 5.81
N SER A 134 27.65 -15.96 6.66
CA SER A 134 28.27 -17.23 6.26
C SER A 134 27.57 -17.92 5.09
N LEU A 135 26.26 -17.71 4.91
CA LEU A 135 25.52 -18.20 3.75
C LEU A 135 25.98 -17.51 2.46
N ASP A 136 26.21 -16.20 2.53
CA ASP A 136 26.71 -15.42 1.39
C ASP A 136 28.15 -15.84 1.04
N GLU A 137 28.97 -16.11 2.08
CA GLU A 137 30.39 -16.53 1.92
C GLU A 137 30.48 -17.93 1.31
N ALA A 138 29.66 -18.89 1.80
CA ALA A 138 29.61 -20.23 1.22
C ALA A 138 29.19 -20.19 -0.26
N ALA A 139 28.15 -19.43 -0.59
CA ALA A 139 27.72 -19.31 -1.97
C ALA A 139 28.79 -18.66 -2.89
N LYS A 140 29.57 -17.72 -2.36
CA LYS A 140 30.69 -17.15 -3.12
C LYS A 140 31.80 -18.15 -3.40
N ILE A 141 32.10 -19.07 -2.46
CA ILE A 141 33.05 -20.17 -2.67
C ILE A 141 32.56 -21.08 -3.79
N ASP A 142 31.22 -21.31 -3.86
CA ASP A 142 30.57 -22.06 -4.93
C ASP A 142 30.48 -21.27 -6.26
N GLY A 143 31.03 -20.06 -6.33
CA GLY A 143 31.07 -19.24 -7.54
C GLY A 143 29.82 -18.37 -7.79
N ALA A 144 28.91 -18.28 -6.82
CA ALA A 144 27.71 -17.45 -6.97
C ALA A 144 28.03 -15.95 -6.96
N GLY A 145 27.51 -15.24 -7.94
CA GLY A 145 27.55 -13.77 -7.99
C GLY A 145 26.54 -13.13 -7.02
N HIS A 146 26.70 -11.82 -6.77
CA HIS A 146 25.85 -11.07 -5.84
C HIS A 146 24.35 -11.14 -6.16
N LEU A 147 23.98 -11.12 -7.45
CA LEU A 147 22.58 -11.20 -7.88
C LEU A 147 21.99 -12.59 -7.59
N THR A 148 22.77 -13.64 -7.79
CA THR A 148 22.39 -15.02 -7.46
C THR A 148 22.15 -15.18 -5.97
N ILE A 149 23.09 -14.69 -5.13
CA ILE A 149 22.95 -14.69 -3.67
C ILE A 149 21.67 -13.93 -3.26
N PHE A 150 21.45 -12.74 -3.81
CA PHE A 150 20.27 -11.95 -3.50
C PHE A 150 18.97 -12.70 -3.83
N ILE A 151 18.85 -13.22 -5.07
CA ILE A 151 17.60 -13.82 -5.56
C ILE A 151 17.37 -15.21 -4.95
N GLN A 152 18.42 -16.05 -4.88
CA GLN A 152 18.26 -17.46 -4.55
C GLN A 152 18.46 -17.78 -3.06
N ILE A 153 19.10 -16.89 -2.30
CA ILE A 153 19.35 -17.11 -0.87
C ILE A 153 18.62 -16.08 -0.02
N ILE A 154 18.87 -14.79 -0.23
CA ILE A 154 18.37 -13.76 0.67
C ILE A 154 16.86 -13.56 0.53
N LEU A 155 16.34 -13.41 -0.69
CA LEU A 155 14.89 -13.20 -0.89
C LEU A 155 14.02 -14.36 -0.39
N PRO A 156 14.36 -15.65 -0.63
CA PRO A 156 13.61 -16.77 -0.07
C PRO A 156 13.59 -16.82 1.46
N LEU A 157 14.73 -16.55 2.10
CA LEU A 157 14.86 -16.50 3.55
C LEU A 157 14.10 -15.30 4.15
N ALA A 158 14.01 -14.22 3.39
CA ALA A 158 13.32 -13.00 3.82
C ALA A 158 11.83 -12.98 3.45
N LYS A 159 11.26 -14.06 2.94
CA LYS A 159 9.85 -14.14 2.53
C LYS A 159 8.86 -13.53 3.54
N PRO A 160 8.99 -13.73 4.87
CA PRO A 160 8.04 -13.14 5.82
C PRO A 160 8.00 -11.62 5.79
N ILE A 161 9.16 -10.96 5.77
CA ILE A 161 9.22 -9.50 5.73
C ILE A 161 8.80 -8.94 4.38
N LEU A 162 9.07 -9.66 3.28
CA LEU A 162 8.65 -9.27 1.94
C LEU A 162 7.12 -9.31 1.79
N VAL A 163 6.48 -10.32 2.39
CA VAL A 163 5.02 -10.41 2.45
C VAL A 163 4.44 -9.23 3.21
N PHE A 164 5.04 -8.82 4.32
CA PHE A 164 4.62 -7.63 5.07
C PHE A 164 4.75 -6.35 4.24
N VAL A 165 5.90 -6.13 3.59
CA VAL A 165 6.11 -4.97 2.69
C VAL A 165 5.06 -4.97 1.58
N GLY A 166 4.83 -6.11 0.95
CA GLY A 166 3.82 -6.25 -0.11
C GLY A 166 2.43 -5.91 0.38
N LEU A 167 2.03 -6.44 1.54
CA LEU A 167 0.72 -6.17 2.15
C LEU A 167 0.52 -4.67 2.40
N VAL A 168 1.48 -4.03 3.07
CA VAL A 168 1.39 -2.60 3.41
C VAL A 168 1.37 -1.73 2.16
N SER A 169 2.24 -2.03 1.18
CA SER A 169 2.30 -1.27 -0.08
C SER A 169 1.05 -1.46 -0.93
N PHE A 170 0.40 -2.62 -0.89
CA PHE A 170 -0.86 -2.86 -1.59
C PHE A 170 -2.03 -2.14 -0.91
N THR A 171 -2.10 -2.18 0.43
CA THR A 171 -3.25 -1.60 1.16
C THR A 171 -3.24 -0.08 1.19
N GLY A 172 -2.06 0.56 1.12
CA GLY A 172 -1.91 2.02 1.18
C GLY A 172 -2.85 2.77 0.22
N PRO A 173 -2.80 2.54 -1.09
CA PRO A 173 -3.65 3.22 -2.07
C PRO A 173 -5.16 3.02 -1.89
N TRP A 174 -5.60 1.94 -1.25
CA TRP A 174 -7.01 1.69 -0.96
C TRP A 174 -7.56 2.59 0.14
N MET A 175 -6.69 3.00 1.06
CA MET A 175 -7.06 3.80 2.23
C MET A 175 -6.77 5.29 2.04
N ASP A 176 -5.97 5.66 1.05
CA ASP A 176 -5.57 7.04 0.84
C ASP A 176 -6.58 7.79 -0.02
N PHE A 177 -7.12 8.84 0.56
CA PHE A 177 -7.98 9.81 -0.09
C PHE A 177 -7.23 11.10 -0.43
N ILE A 178 -6.30 11.53 0.44
CA ILE A 178 -5.77 12.89 0.43
C ILE A 178 -4.82 13.10 -0.74
N LEU A 179 -3.80 12.25 -0.87
CA LEU A 179 -2.81 12.40 -1.95
C LEU A 179 -3.41 12.18 -3.34
N PRO A 180 -4.26 11.15 -3.57
CA PRO A 180 -4.94 11.02 -4.86
C PRO A 180 -5.80 12.22 -5.23
N THR A 181 -6.54 12.81 -4.29
CA THR A 181 -7.33 14.03 -4.54
C THR A 181 -6.46 15.23 -4.93
N LEU A 182 -5.24 15.30 -4.39
CA LEU A 182 -4.29 16.35 -4.73
C LEU A 182 -3.71 16.18 -6.15
N VAL A 183 -3.45 14.94 -6.56
CA VAL A 183 -2.73 14.61 -7.80
C VAL A 183 -3.64 14.37 -8.97
N LEU A 184 -4.73 13.59 -8.78
CA LEU A 184 -5.67 13.20 -9.85
C LEU A 184 -6.78 14.23 -9.99
N ARG A 185 -7.16 14.55 -11.23
CA ARG A 185 -8.18 15.57 -11.55
C ARG A 185 -9.27 15.04 -12.46
N SER A 186 -8.92 14.15 -13.37
CA SER A 186 -9.87 13.57 -14.33
C SER A 186 -10.74 12.52 -13.65
N GLU A 187 -12.03 12.53 -13.92
CA GLU A 187 -13.01 11.60 -13.32
C GLU A 187 -12.70 10.14 -13.67
N ASP A 188 -12.22 9.88 -14.88
CA ASP A 188 -11.83 8.56 -15.35
C ASP A 188 -10.62 7.96 -14.63
N LYS A 189 -9.81 8.82 -13.97
CA LYS A 189 -8.61 8.41 -13.21
C LYS A 189 -8.83 8.33 -11.70
N MET A 190 -9.99 8.70 -11.21
CA MET A 190 -10.27 8.69 -9.77
C MET A 190 -10.01 7.32 -9.17
N THR A 191 -9.46 7.33 -7.95
CA THR A 191 -9.38 6.14 -7.11
C THR A 191 -10.69 5.88 -6.40
N LEU A 192 -10.86 4.66 -5.92
CA LEU A 192 -12.06 4.26 -5.20
C LEU A 192 -12.32 5.13 -3.96
N ALA A 193 -11.26 5.48 -3.22
CA ALA A 193 -11.37 6.35 -2.06
C ALA A 193 -11.94 7.73 -2.43
N ILE A 194 -11.47 8.35 -3.52
CA ILE A 194 -12.02 9.63 -4.01
C ILE A 194 -13.48 9.45 -4.39
N GLY A 195 -13.79 8.43 -5.20
CA GLY A 195 -15.13 8.20 -5.72
C GLY A 195 -16.17 8.00 -4.61
N ILE A 196 -15.93 7.08 -3.68
CA ILE A 196 -16.89 6.82 -2.59
C ILE A 196 -17.00 8.00 -1.61
N PHE A 197 -15.91 8.76 -1.40
CA PHE A 197 -15.95 9.95 -0.54
C PHE A 197 -16.77 11.08 -1.17
N SER A 198 -16.77 11.22 -2.49
CA SER A 198 -17.58 12.22 -3.20
C SER A 198 -19.07 12.06 -2.93
N TRP A 199 -19.55 10.84 -2.71
CA TRP A 199 -20.93 10.56 -2.36
C TRP A 199 -21.33 11.10 -0.99
N ILE A 200 -20.44 11.08 -0.01
CA ILE A 200 -20.68 11.68 1.31
C ILE A 200 -20.63 13.21 1.22
N ALA A 201 -19.66 13.73 0.46
CA ALA A 201 -19.47 15.18 0.31
C ALA A 201 -20.68 15.87 -0.37
N SER A 202 -21.45 15.14 -1.16
CA SER A 202 -22.64 15.67 -1.85
C SER A 202 -23.86 15.91 -0.93
N ASN A 203 -23.77 15.60 0.37
CA ASN A 203 -24.82 15.77 1.39
C ASN A 203 -26.20 15.14 1.04
N SER A 204 -26.25 14.21 0.09
CA SER A 204 -27.46 13.50 -0.29
C SER A 204 -27.65 12.29 0.61
N ALA A 205 -28.76 12.21 1.34
CA ALA A 205 -29.07 11.06 2.20
C ALA A 205 -29.08 9.73 1.41
N GLU A 206 -29.37 9.80 0.12
CA GLU A 206 -29.38 8.66 -0.81
C GLU A 206 -28.01 8.00 -1.01
N ASN A 207 -26.94 8.75 -0.86
CA ASN A 207 -25.60 8.27 -1.15
C ASN A 207 -24.96 7.50 0.01
N TYR A 208 -25.48 7.57 1.22
CA TYR A 208 -24.91 6.87 2.37
C TYR A 208 -25.01 5.34 2.28
N THR A 209 -26.06 4.82 1.69
CA THR A 209 -26.24 3.37 1.49
C THR A 209 -25.33 2.85 0.39
N LEU A 210 -25.18 3.61 -0.70
CA LEU A 210 -24.18 3.34 -1.75
C LEU A 210 -22.76 3.41 -1.21
N PHE A 211 -22.44 4.43 -0.42
CA PHE A 211 -21.15 4.52 0.28
C PHE A 211 -20.90 3.28 1.15
N ALA A 212 -21.90 2.87 1.97
CA ALA A 212 -21.76 1.70 2.83
C ALA A 212 -21.56 0.40 2.05
N ALA A 213 -22.25 0.24 0.90
CA ALA A 213 -22.09 -0.90 0.01
C ALA A 213 -20.69 -0.90 -0.65
N GLY A 214 -20.27 0.26 -1.17
CA GLY A 214 -18.96 0.43 -1.78
C GLY A 214 -17.83 0.21 -0.78
N ALA A 215 -17.93 0.76 0.43
CA ALA A 215 -16.92 0.59 1.48
C ALA A 215 -16.80 -0.87 1.95
N LEU A 216 -17.89 -1.64 1.99
CA LEU A 216 -17.84 -3.06 2.31
C LEU A 216 -17.01 -3.83 1.26
N LEU A 217 -17.20 -3.52 -0.01
CA LEU A 217 -16.45 -4.17 -1.10
C LEU A 217 -14.95 -3.80 -1.11
N VAL A 218 -14.55 -2.65 -0.56
CA VAL A 218 -13.13 -2.30 -0.36
C VAL A 218 -12.45 -3.30 0.57
N ALA A 219 -13.17 -3.77 1.59
CA ALA A 219 -12.62 -4.73 2.55
C ALA A 219 -12.27 -6.09 1.90
N VAL A 220 -12.93 -6.47 0.80
CA VAL A 220 -12.78 -7.78 0.17
C VAL A 220 -11.33 -8.05 -0.28
N PRO A 221 -10.68 -7.24 -1.14
CA PRO A 221 -9.33 -7.53 -1.60
C PRO A 221 -8.31 -7.46 -0.47
N ILE A 222 -8.50 -6.55 0.48
CA ILE A 222 -7.60 -6.39 1.62
C ILE A 222 -7.70 -7.61 2.54
N THR A 223 -8.92 -8.04 2.86
CA THR A 223 -9.15 -9.22 3.71
C THR A 223 -8.64 -10.48 3.07
N LEU A 224 -8.88 -10.69 1.77
CA LEU A 224 -8.37 -11.83 1.04
C LEU A 224 -6.83 -11.86 1.07
N LEU A 225 -6.20 -10.74 0.75
CA LEU A 225 -4.74 -10.62 0.79
C LEU A 225 -4.20 -10.93 2.20
N PHE A 226 -4.83 -10.38 3.24
CA PHE A 226 -4.44 -10.65 4.63
C PHE A 226 -4.58 -12.12 5.00
N VAL A 227 -5.72 -12.76 4.70
CA VAL A 227 -5.97 -14.18 5.01
C VAL A 227 -4.93 -15.09 4.34
N PHE A 228 -4.58 -14.82 3.07
CA PHE A 228 -3.56 -15.61 2.37
C PHE A 228 -2.14 -15.37 2.89
N THR A 229 -1.86 -14.19 3.43
CA THR A 229 -0.51 -13.79 3.82
C THR A 229 -0.22 -13.93 5.32
N GLN A 230 -1.24 -13.94 6.19
CA GLN A 230 -1.10 -13.94 7.65
C GLN A 230 -0.18 -15.04 8.20
N LYS A 231 -0.23 -16.26 7.64
CA LYS A 231 0.63 -17.37 8.06
C LYS A 231 2.13 -17.07 7.86
N HIS A 232 2.48 -16.29 6.88
CA HIS A 232 3.88 -15.94 6.61
C HIS A 232 4.36 -14.81 7.52
N ILE A 233 3.46 -13.91 7.94
CA ILE A 233 3.78 -12.80 8.84
C ILE A 233 4.01 -13.33 10.26
N THR A 234 3.12 -14.19 10.77
CA THR A 234 3.22 -14.71 12.13
C THR A 234 4.47 -15.57 12.33
N THR A 235 4.81 -16.42 11.38
CA THR A 235 6.01 -17.27 11.48
C THR A 235 7.30 -16.43 11.52
N GLY A 236 7.37 -15.33 10.76
CA GLY A 236 8.56 -14.46 10.70
C GLY A 236 8.75 -13.60 11.95
N LEU A 237 7.68 -13.13 12.56
CA LEU A 237 7.76 -12.32 13.79
C LEU A 237 8.17 -13.14 15.01
N VAL A 238 7.68 -14.38 15.11
CA VAL A 238 8.00 -15.28 16.23
C VAL A 238 9.46 -15.74 16.17
N SER A 239 9.99 -16.08 14.99
CA SER A 239 11.40 -16.48 14.85
C SER A 239 12.41 -15.36 15.10
N GLY A 240 11.99 -14.09 14.99
CA GLY A 240 12.82 -12.92 15.34
C GLY A 240 12.80 -12.56 16.83
N ALA A 241 11.74 -12.99 17.56
CA ALA A 241 11.56 -12.69 18.98
C ALA A 241 12.16 -13.77 19.92
N VAL A 242 12.43 -14.97 19.42
CA VAL A 242 13.04 -16.07 20.18
C VAL A 242 14.53 -16.16 19.83
N LYS A 243 15.30 -15.17 20.25
CA LYS A 243 16.73 -15.26 20.44
C LYS A 243 17.02 -14.98 21.91
N GLU A 244 16.91 -16.00 22.73
CA GLU A 244 17.72 -16.15 23.92
C GLU A 244 19.03 -16.87 23.57
#